data_8b50612c5eb8803a1ac39ea87acc2815
#
_entry.id   8b50612c5eb8803a1ac39ea87acc2815
#
_cell.length_a   1.000
_cell.length_b   1.000
_cell.length_c   1.000
_cell.angle_alpha   90.00
_cell.angle_beta   90.00
_cell.angle_gamma   90.00
#
_symmetry.space_group_name_H-M   'P 1'
#
loop_
_entity.id
_entity.type
_entity.pdbx_description
1 polymer ?
#
loop_
_entity_poly.entity_id
_entity_poly.type
_entity_poly.pdbx_seq_one_letter_code
_entity_poly.pdbx_strand_id
1 'polypeptide(L)'
;KMTPYKLRDYQQEASDRAVAFFKDSRIRYNAIEVLPTGSGKSLVIADIASRLDGHTIVFQPSKEILQQNFDKMCSYGVLDCSVYSASLNTKDINRITFATIGSVMNHMDDFMHFDNIIIDECHLVSANGGQYEQFISTAKRKVLGLTATPYRLSSNSFGSMLKFLTRSRPRIFAKVIYHVQIDTLLRMGFLAELDYYYTPAPHYEEGRLISNSTGADYTDKSVINEYERVNFYSWLVSITRRVMSPKNGRKRNGILVFTRFLKEAERLASEIEGCAMVSGDTPPNERKEILENFKAGRIRVVVNVGVLTTGFDYPELDTIIMAR
;
A
#
# COMPACT_ATOMS: atom_id res chain seq x y z
N LYS A 1 -15.30 -21.82 -12.06
CA LYS A 1 -14.61 -21.18 -13.19
C LYS A 1 -13.13 -21.14 -12.83
N MET A 2 -12.29 -21.76 -13.63
CA MET A 2 -10.83 -21.75 -13.43
C MET A 2 -10.34 -20.33 -13.74
N THR A 3 -9.67 -19.69 -12.77
CA THR A 3 -8.89 -18.50 -13.05
C THR A 3 -7.70 -18.87 -13.94
N PRO A 4 -7.30 -18.03 -14.91
CA PRO A 4 -6.16 -18.34 -15.79
C PRO A 4 -4.81 -18.37 -15.06
N TYR A 5 -4.79 -17.99 -13.78
CA TYR A 5 -3.60 -17.97 -12.94
C TYR A 5 -3.64 -19.09 -11.89
N LYS A 6 -2.55 -19.83 -11.80
CA LYS A 6 -2.39 -20.83 -10.74
C LYS A 6 -1.90 -20.14 -9.48
N LEU A 7 -2.68 -20.26 -8.39
CA LEU A 7 -2.26 -19.82 -7.07
C LEU A 7 -1.02 -20.59 -6.60
N ARG A 8 -0.13 -19.90 -5.91
CA ARG A 8 0.94 -20.52 -5.13
C ARG A 8 0.34 -21.21 -3.91
N ASP A 9 1.02 -22.19 -3.34
CA ASP A 9 0.48 -22.99 -2.23
C ASP A 9 -0.01 -22.13 -1.05
N TYR A 10 0.76 -21.13 -0.63
CA TYR A 10 0.35 -20.23 0.44
C TYR A 10 -0.84 -19.33 0.07
N GLN A 11 -0.98 -18.96 -1.20
CA GLN A 11 -2.14 -18.19 -1.69
C GLN A 11 -3.40 -19.05 -1.72
N GLN A 12 -3.23 -20.31 -2.14
CA GLN A 12 -4.32 -21.28 -2.12
C GLN A 12 -4.79 -21.55 -0.69
N GLU A 13 -3.86 -21.74 0.25
CA GLU A 13 -4.20 -21.95 1.66
C GLU A 13 -4.91 -20.73 2.25
N ALA A 14 -4.43 -19.50 1.97
CA ALA A 14 -5.11 -18.28 2.38
C ALA A 14 -6.55 -18.24 1.85
N SER A 15 -6.72 -18.43 0.55
CA SER A 15 -8.05 -18.42 -0.06
C SER A 15 -8.97 -19.50 0.51
N ASP A 16 -8.48 -20.71 0.73
CA ASP A 16 -9.27 -21.82 1.29
C ASP A 16 -9.74 -21.51 2.70
N ARG A 17 -8.88 -20.94 3.54
CA ARG A 17 -9.22 -20.51 4.90
C ARG A 17 -10.23 -19.39 4.92
N ALA A 18 -10.07 -18.40 4.04
CA ALA A 18 -11.03 -17.32 3.90
C ALA A 18 -12.42 -17.80 3.45
N VAL A 19 -12.47 -18.67 2.45
CA VAL A 19 -13.72 -19.25 1.96
C VAL A 19 -14.39 -20.08 3.06
N ALA A 20 -13.63 -20.92 3.77
CA ALA A 20 -14.14 -21.68 4.92
C ALA A 20 -14.67 -20.76 6.03
N PHE A 21 -13.97 -19.67 6.34
CA PHE A 21 -14.40 -18.66 7.29
C PHE A 21 -15.77 -18.05 6.90
N PHE A 22 -15.97 -17.67 5.65
CA PHE A 22 -17.25 -17.11 5.20
C PHE A 22 -18.37 -18.14 5.20
N LYS A 23 -18.10 -19.39 4.79
CA LYS A 23 -19.10 -20.45 4.69
C LYS A 23 -19.52 -21.04 6.04
N ASP A 24 -18.71 -20.97 7.08
CA ASP A 24 -19.06 -21.50 8.40
C ASP A 24 -20.03 -20.55 9.15
N SER A 25 -21.31 -20.88 9.12
CA SER A 25 -22.36 -20.08 9.78
C SER A 25 -22.23 -19.99 11.30
N ARG A 26 -21.42 -20.84 11.96
CA ARG A 26 -21.18 -20.80 13.41
C ARG A 26 -20.23 -19.67 13.80
N ILE A 27 -19.40 -19.19 12.85
CA ILE A 27 -18.49 -18.09 13.10
C ILE A 27 -19.26 -16.77 13.18
N ARG A 28 -19.09 -16.03 14.29
CA ARG A 28 -19.77 -14.76 14.58
C ARG A 28 -18.77 -13.60 14.81
N TYR A 29 -17.53 -13.75 14.42
CA TYR A 29 -16.48 -12.73 14.56
C TYR A 29 -15.90 -12.35 13.21
N ASN A 30 -15.27 -11.19 13.16
CA ASN A 30 -14.48 -10.76 12.02
C ASN A 30 -13.04 -11.24 12.17
N ALA A 31 -12.40 -11.53 11.05
CA ALA A 31 -11.08 -12.12 11.01
C ALA A 31 -10.10 -11.33 10.12
N ILE A 32 -8.82 -11.64 10.27
CA ILE A 32 -7.72 -11.05 9.48
C ILE A 32 -6.90 -12.16 8.84
N GLU A 33 -6.45 -11.92 7.62
CA GLU A 33 -5.33 -12.62 7.01
C GLU A 33 -4.13 -11.68 6.90
N VAL A 34 -2.97 -12.16 7.32
CA VAL A 34 -1.73 -11.40 7.28
C VAL A 34 -0.89 -11.90 6.11
N LEU A 35 -0.87 -11.11 5.06
CA LEU A 35 -0.15 -11.39 3.82
C LEU A 35 0.82 -10.25 3.53
N PRO A 36 2.13 -10.50 3.42
CA PRO A 36 3.13 -9.46 3.16
C PRO A 36 2.88 -8.70 1.86
N THR A 37 3.43 -7.50 1.78
CA THR A 37 3.52 -6.78 0.51
C THR A 37 4.28 -7.63 -0.51
N GLY A 38 3.82 -7.66 -1.76
CA GLY A 38 4.40 -8.51 -2.80
C GLY A 38 3.96 -9.99 -2.76
N SER A 39 3.16 -10.41 -1.77
CA SER A 39 2.63 -11.79 -1.70
C SER A 39 1.53 -12.10 -2.72
N GLY A 40 1.06 -11.10 -3.47
CA GLY A 40 -0.05 -11.27 -4.42
C GLY A 40 -1.43 -11.24 -3.77
N LYS A 41 -1.65 -10.40 -2.76
CA LYS A 41 -2.95 -10.20 -2.09
C LYS A 41 -4.10 -10.00 -3.07
N SER A 42 -3.88 -9.26 -4.17
CA SER A 42 -4.91 -9.02 -5.18
C SER A 42 -5.43 -10.30 -5.82
N LEU A 43 -4.55 -11.28 -6.07
CA LEU A 43 -4.93 -12.57 -6.61
C LEU A 43 -5.70 -13.40 -5.58
N VAL A 44 -5.27 -13.37 -4.32
CA VAL A 44 -5.97 -14.03 -3.21
C VAL A 44 -7.39 -13.45 -3.06
N ILE A 45 -7.53 -12.12 -3.05
CA ILE A 45 -8.84 -11.44 -2.98
C ILE A 45 -9.74 -11.87 -4.16
N ALA A 46 -9.18 -11.91 -5.37
CA ALA A 46 -9.92 -12.31 -6.57
C ALA A 46 -10.42 -13.76 -6.48
N ASP A 47 -9.58 -14.68 -6.03
CA ASP A 47 -9.96 -16.08 -5.84
C ASP A 47 -11.03 -16.24 -4.75
N ILE A 48 -10.84 -15.61 -3.59
CA ILE A 48 -11.83 -15.62 -2.50
C ILE A 48 -13.19 -15.13 -3.02
N ALA A 49 -13.23 -13.93 -3.59
CA ALA A 49 -14.47 -13.29 -4.03
C ALA A 49 -15.18 -14.10 -5.13
N SER A 50 -14.41 -14.73 -6.03
CA SER A 50 -14.99 -15.58 -7.09
C SER A 50 -15.61 -16.87 -6.58
N ARG A 51 -15.14 -17.40 -5.43
CA ARG A 51 -15.58 -18.67 -4.82
C ARG A 51 -16.70 -18.49 -3.77
N LEU A 52 -16.96 -17.25 -3.38
CA LEU A 52 -18.03 -16.96 -2.43
C LEU A 52 -19.38 -16.90 -3.13
N ASP A 53 -20.39 -17.41 -2.44
CA ASP A 53 -21.78 -17.26 -2.84
C ASP A 53 -22.32 -15.90 -2.40
N GLY A 54 -23.35 -15.39 -3.08
CA GLY A 54 -23.97 -14.11 -2.79
C GLY A 54 -23.14 -12.90 -3.26
N HIS A 55 -23.45 -11.74 -2.73
CA HIS A 55 -22.79 -10.49 -3.07
C HIS A 55 -21.58 -10.23 -2.17
N THR A 56 -20.48 -9.84 -2.76
CA THR A 56 -19.21 -9.55 -2.07
C THR A 56 -18.79 -8.12 -2.34
N ILE A 57 -18.64 -7.32 -1.30
CA ILE A 57 -18.01 -6.00 -1.39
C ILE A 57 -16.53 -6.09 -0.98
N VAL A 58 -15.66 -5.50 -1.80
CA VAL A 58 -14.21 -5.44 -1.56
C VAL A 58 -13.80 -3.98 -1.41
N PHE A 59 -13.55 -3.58 -0.19
CA PHE A 59 -13.08 -2.23 0.11
C PHE A 59 -11.60 -2.09 -0.17
N GLN A 60 -11.25 -1.02 -0.88
CA GLN A 60 -9.89 -0.65 -1.24
C GLN A 60 -9.51 0.70 -0.61
N PRO A 61 -8.24 0.90 -0.21
CA PRO A 61 -7.82 2.07 0.54
C PRO A 61 -7.80 3.36 -0.30
N SER A 62 -7.58 3.25 -1.60
CA SER A 62 -7.54 4.40 -2.53
C SER A 62 -8.12 4.03 -3.89
N LYS A 63 -8.46 5.06 -4.67
CA LYS A 63 -8.96 4.88 -6.05
C LYS A 63 -7.93 4.23 -6.98
N GLU A 64 -6.65 4.51 -6.77
CA GLU A 64 -5.55 3.96 -7.58
C GLU A 64 -5.42 2.45 -7.35
N ILE A 65 -5.40 2.02 -6.09
CA ILE A 65 -5.36 0.60 -5.72
C ILE A 65 -6.64 -0.11 -6.15
N LEU A 66 -7.79 0.56 -6.01
CA LEU A 66 -9.07 0.04 -6.45
C LEU A 66 -9.04 -0.28 -7.94
N GLN A 67 -8.65 0.67 -8.78
CA GLN A 67 -8.58 0.48 -10.22
C GLN A 67 -7.61 -0.65 -10.60
N GLN A 68 -6.41 -0.67 -10.01
CA GLN A 68 -5.44 -1.74 -10.24
C GLN A 68 -5.98 -3.13 -9.88
N ASN A 69 -6.62 -3.27 -8.73
CA ASN A 69 -7.12 -4.55 -8.27
C ASN A 69 -8.35 -5.00 -9.08
N PHE A 70 -9.20 -4.07 -9.49
CA PHE A 70 -10.31 -4.33 -10.40
C PHE A 70 -9.81 -4.80 -11.76
N ASP A 71 -8.84 -4.11 -12.37
CA ASP A 71 -8.26 -4.49 -13.65
C ASP A 71 -7.60 -5.86 -13.58
N LYS A 72 -6.89 -6.16 -12.49
CA LYS A 72 -6.33 -7.48 -12.23
C LYS A 72 -7.43 -8.54 -12.13
N MET A 73 -8.53 -8.26 -11.41
CA MET A 73 -9.64 -9.19 -11.28
C MET A 73 -10.28 -9.54 -12.64
N CYS A 74 -10.49 -8.52 -13.47
CA CYS A 74 -10.95 -8.72 -14.84
C CYS A 74 -9.97 -9.57 -15.65
N SER A 75 -8.67 -9.34 -15.52
CA SER A 75 -7.62 -10.11 -16.20
C SER A 75 -7.58 -11.58 -15.76
N TYR A 76 -8.07 -11.89 -14.56
CA TYR A 76 -8.23 -13.27 -14.05
C TYR A 76 -9.49 -13.95 -14.57
N GLY A 77 -10.25 -13.31 -15.46
CA GLY A 77 -11.46 -13.84 -16.06
C GLY A 77 -12.71 -13.76 -15.20
N VAL A 78 -12.69 -12.98 -14.15
CA VAL A 78 -13.86 -12.69 -13.32
C VAL A 78 -14.57 -11.47 -13.91
N LEU A 79 -15.74 -11.70 -14.54
CA LEU A 79 -16.45 -10.67 -15.31
C LEU A 79 -17.67 -10.10 -14.56
N ASP A 80 -18.16 -10.77 -13.53
CA ASP A 80 -19.29 -10.33 -12.71
C ASP A 80 -18.84 -9.39 -11.57
N CYS A 81 -17.94 -8.47 -11.90
CA CYS A 81 -17.40 -7.47 -10.99
C CYS A 81 -17.61 -6.05 -11.53
N SER A 82 -17.64 -5.09 -10.59
CA SER A 82 -17.86 -3.69 -10.88
C SER A 82 -17.06 -2.78 -9.94
N VAL A 83 -17.07 -1.48 -10.25
CA VAL A 83 -16.44 -0.43 -9.44
C VAL A 83 -17.51 0.52 -8.92
N TYR A 84 -17.44 0.82 -7.63
CA TYR A 84 -18.23 1.86 -6.99
C TYR A 84 -17.33 2.89 -6.31
N SER A 85 -17.05 3.98 -7.02
CA SER A 85 -16.16 5.04 -6.54
C SER A 85 -16.55 6.39 -7.11
N ALA A 86 -16.89 7.34 -6.24
CA ALA A 86 -17.20 8.70 -6.64
C ALA A 86 -16.02 9.40 -7.33
N SER A 87 -14.81 9.14 -6.85
CA SER A 87 -13.59 9.73 -7.43
C SER A 87 -13.18 9.16 -8.79
N LEU A 88 -13.72 8.00 -9.17
CA LEU A 88 -13.61 7.41 -10.51
C LEU A 88 -14.85 7.66 -11.37
N ASN A 89 -15.82 8.39 -10.83
CA ASN A 89 -17.11 8.67 -11.48
C ASN A 89 -17.85 7.41 -11.96
N THR A 90 -17.73 6.32 -11.20
CA THR A 90 -18.34 5.02 -11.49
C THR A 90 -19.16 4.56 -10.28
N LYS A 91 -20.41 4.19 -10.51
CA LYS A 91 -21.37 3.79 -9.48
C LYS A 91 -22.10 2.49 -9.85
N ASP A 92 -21.34 1.51 -10.32
CA ASP A 92 -21.89 0.24 -10.74
C ASP A 92 -21.84 -0.77 -9.60
N ILE A 93 -22.95 -1.48 -9.38
CA ILE A 93 -23.07 -2.55 -8.38
C ILE A 93 -23.29 -3.87 -9.10
N ASN A 94 -22.43 -4.85 -8.81
CA ASN A 94 -22.53 -6.20 -9.33
C ASN A 94 -22.31 -7.22 -8.21
N ARG A 95 -22.33 -8.52 -8.51
CA ARG A 95 -22.10 -9.58 -7.53
C ARG A 95 -20.80 -9.38 -6.74
N ILE A 96 -19.74 -8.93 -7.39
CA ILE A 96 -18.49 -8.51 -6.75
C ILE A 96 -18.31 -7.02 -7.03
N THR A 97 -18.31 -6.20 -5.98
CA THR A 97 -18.16 -4.75 -6.11
C THR A 97 -16.91 -4.26 -5.38
N PHE A 98 -15.99 -3.67 -6.13
CA PHE A 98 -14.84 -2.97 -5.58
C PHE A 98 -15.24 -1.53 -5.25
N ALA A 99 -15.00 -1.10 -4.02
CA ALA A 99 -15.44 0.22 -3.57
C ALA A 99 -14.41 0.90 -2.65
N THR A 100 -14.50 2.22 -2.57
CA THR A 100 -13.88 2.99 -1.49
C THR A 100 -14.93 3.28 -0.41
N ILE A 101 -14.55 3.20 0.86
CA ILE A 101 -15.49 3.36 1.97
C ILE A 101 -16.22 4.72 1.91
N GLY A 102 -15.52 5.81 1.59
CA GLY A 102 -16.13 7.14 1.48
C GLY A 102 -17.24 7.24 0.42
N SER A 103 -17.13 6.47 -0.67
CA SER A 103 -18.17 6.43 -1.71
C SER A 103 -19.41 5.67 -1.27
N VAL A 104 -19.23 4.59 -0.53
CA VAL A 104 -20.31 3.73 -0.03
C VAL A 104 -21.09 4.40 1.09
N MET A 105 -20.43 5.15 1.97
CA MET A 105 -21.08 5.79 3.12
C MET A 105 -22.20 6.75 2.75
N ASN A 106 -22.15 7.37 1.58
CA ASN A 106 -23.20 8.27 1.10
C ASN A 106 -24.45 7.54 0.57
N HIS A 107 -24.36 6.22 0.34
CA HIS A 107 -25.39 5.37 -0.21
C HIS A 107 -25.39 3.99 0.49
N MET A 108 -25.22 3.98 1.79
CA MET A 108 -24.97 2.77 2.57
C MET A 108 -26.09 1.73 2.42
N ASP A 109 -27.34 2.17 2.28
CA ASP A 109 -28.51 1.29 2.15
C ASP A 109 -28.43 0.39 0.90
N ASP A 110 -27.81 0.86 -0.18
CA ASP A 110 -27.62 0.10 -1.41
C ASP A 110 -26.73 -1.13 -1.22
N PHE A 111 -25.95 -1.16 -0.12
CA PHE A 111 -24.97 -2.21 0.16
C PHE A 111 -25.39 -3.16 1.31
N MET A 112 -26.52 -2.93 1.95
CA MET A 112 -26.96 -3.76 3.07
C MET A 112 -27.37 -5.19 2.66
N HIS A 113 -27.58 -5.43 1.38
CA HIS A 113 -27.85 -6.75 0.83
C HIS A 113 -26.57 -7.59 0.57
N PHE A 114 -25.38 -7.01 0.69
CA PHE A 114 -24.12 -7.73 0.52
C PHE A 114 -23.91 -8.76 1.64
N ASP A 115 -23.54 -9.97 1.27
CA ASP A 115 -23.36 -11.09 2.20
C ASP A 115 -21.95 -11.13 2.79
N ASN A 116 -20.95 -10.75 2.01
CA ASN A 116 -19.54 -10.87 2.33
C ASN A 116 -18.85 -9.52 2.24
N ILE A 117 -18.03 -9.19 3.23
CA ILE A 117 -17.26 -7.96 3.30
C ILE A 117 -15.78 -8.29 3.38
N ILE A 118 -15.01 -7.84 2.40
CA ILE A 118 -13.55 -7.94 2.37
C ILE A 118 -12.97 -6.54 2.47
N ILE A 119 -11.97 -6.33 3.31
CA ILE A 119 -11.27 -5.04 3.47
C ILE A 119 -9.79 -5.25 3.21
N ASP A 120 -9.31 -4.71 2.10
CA ASP A 120 -7.88 -4.64 1.82
C ASP A 120 -7.24 -3.52 2.65
N GLU A 121 -5.99 -3.74 3.07
CA GLU A 121 -5.25 -2.87 4.00
C GLU A 121 -6.05 -2.55 5.27
N CYS A 122 -6.62 -3.57 5.89
CA CYS A 122 -7.52 -3.44 7.05
C CYS A 122 -6.87 -2.79 8.29
N HIS A 123 -5.55 -2.56 8.29
CA HIS A 123 -4.87 -1.75 9.31
C HIS A 123 -5.35 -0.29 9.31
N LEU A 124 -5.98 0.17 8.23
CA LEU A 124 -6.60 1.51 8.15
C LEU A 124 -7.95 1.59 8.89
N VAL A 125 -8.56 0.46 9.24
CA VAL A 125 -9.82 0.42 9.97
C VAL A 125 -9.64 0.95 11.39
N SER A 126 -10.32 2.05 11.71
CA SER A 126 -10.35 2.60 13.08
C SER A 126 -11.42 1.91 13.92
N ALA A 127 -11.05 1.53 15.13
CA ALA A 127 -11.99 0.95 16.08
C ALA A 127 -12.79 2.02 16.85
N ASN A 128 -12.32 3.27 16.87
CA ASN A 128 -12.90 4.36 17.64
C ASN A 128 -13.59 5.38 16.71
N GLY A 129 -14.73 4.99 16.18
CA GLY A 129 -15.49 5.85 15.26
C GLY A 129 -14.75 6.04 13.91
N GLY A 130 -15.40 5.73 12.86
CA GLY A 130 -14.89 5.88 11.50
C GLY A 130 -15.87 5.23 10.54
N GLN A 131 -15.72 5.55 9.27
CA GLN A 131 -16.62 5.07 8.24
C GLN A 131 -16.69 3.54 8.18
N TYR A 132 -15.58 2.84 8.34
CA TYR A 132 -15.54 1.37 8.37
C TYR A 132 -16.29 0.80 9.59
N GLU A 133 -16.05 1.35 10.77
CA GLU A 133 -16.73 0.88 11.98
C GLU A 133 -18.25 1.08 11.86
N GLN A 134 -18.68 2.23 11.38
CA GLN A 134 -20.10 2.53 11.14
C GLN A 134 -20.70 1.56 10.10
N PHE A 135 -20.03 1.31 8.98
CA PHE A 135 -20.51 0.37 7.96
C PHE A 135 -20.63 -1.06 8.52
N ILE A 136 -19.60 -1.55 9.20
CA ILE A 136 -19.53 -2.91 9.75
C ILE A 136 -20.63 -3.12 10.79
N SER A 137 -20.85 -2.15 11.69
CA SER A 137 -21.86 -2.23 12.75
C SER A 137 -23.27 -2.21 12.20
N THR A 138 -23.50 -1.52 11.08
CA THR A 138 -24.81 -1.45 10.42
C THR A 138 -25.07 -2.70 9.57
N ALA A 139 -24.12 -3.13 8.77
CA ALA A 139 -24.25 -4.28 7.88
C ALA A 139 -24.40 -5.60 8.64
N LYS A 140 -23.79 -5.73 9.82
CA LYS A 140 -23.85 -6.94 10.69
C LYS A 140 -23.50 -8.22 9.94
N ARG A 141 -22.56 -8.15 9.02
CA ARG A 141 -22.01 -9.27 8.25
C ARG A 141 -20.62 -9.62 8.71
N LYS A 142 -20.14 -10.81 8.37
CA LYS A 142 -18.75 -11.20 8.59
C LYS A 142 -17.82 -10.35 7.73
N VAL A 143 -16.71 -9.93 8.32
CA VAL A 143 -15.69 -9.15 7.67
C VAL A 143 -14.37 -9.91 7.68
N LEU A 144 -13.75 -10.04 6.53
CA LEU A 144 -12.37 -10.48 6.38
C LEU A 144 -11.49 -9.27 6.04
N GLY A 145 -10.53 -8.97 6.88
CA GLY A 145 -9.50 -7.99 6.60
C GLY A 145 -8.23 -8.65 6.07
N LEU A 146 -7.62 -8.07 5.04
CA LEU A 146 -6.29 -8.45 4.58
C LEU A 146 -5.32 -7.31 4.86
N THR A 147 -4.11 -7.62 5.32
CA THR A 147 -3.06 -6.61 5.55
C THR A 147 -1.68 -7.25 5.63
N ALA A 148 -0.66 -6.49 5.29
CA ALA A 148 0.72 -6.85 5.57
C ALA A 148 1.13 -6.52 7.02
N THR A 149 0.45 -5.53 7.64
CA THR A 149 0.79 -4.96 8.94
C THR A 149 -0.42 -5.00 9.88
N PRO A 150 -0.62 -6.08 10.65
CA PRO A 150 -1.83 -6.29 11.45
C PRO A 150 -1.84 -5.45 12.74
N TYR A 151 -1.24 -4.28 12.73
CA TYR A 151 -1.12 -3.39 13.88
C TYR A 151 -1.29 -1.93 13.48
N ARG A 152 -1.64 -1.10 14.45
CA ARG A 152 -1.73 0.36 14.33
C ARG A 152 -0.94 1.05 15.43
N LEU A 153 -0.39 2.21 15.10
CA LEU A 153 0.17 3.10 16.11
C LEU A 153 -0.99 3.73 16.91
N SER A 154 -0.92 3.58 18.21
CA SER A 154 -1.82 4.22 19.16
C SER A 154 -1.02 5.14 20.03
N SER A 155 -1.30 6.44 19.98
CA SER A 155 -0.62 7.45 20.79
C SER A 155 -1.51 7.86 21.96
N ASN A 156 -0.89 8.09 23.14
CA ASN A 156 -1.50 8.65 24.31
C ASN A 156 -0.53 9.64 24.97
N SER A 157 -0.89 10.22 26.11
CA SER A 157 -0.06 11.16 26.85
C SER A 157 1.30 10.60 27.31
N PHE A 158 1.48 9.29 27.31
CA PHE A 158 2.71 8.61 27.73
C PHE A 158 3.57 8.13 26.53
N GLY A 159 3.15 8.39 25.28
CA GLY A 159 3.87 8.01 24.08
C GLY A 159 3.03 7.22 23.09
N SER A 160 3.72 6.66 22.10
CA SER A 160 3.11 5.86 21.02
C SER A 160 3.45 4.38 21.19
N MET A 161 2.46 3.53 21.02
CA MET A 161 2.65 2.07 21.03
C MET A 161 1.95 1.39 19.86
N LEU A 162 2.54 0.31 19.36
CA LEU A 162 1.90 -0.54 18.37
C LEU A 162 0.87 -1.45 19.05
N LYS A 163 -0.37 -1.40 18.55
CA LYS A 163 -1.44 -2.30 18.98
C LYS A 163 -1.85 -3.21 17.84
N PHE A 164 -1.88 -4.50 18.10
CA PHE A 164 -2.46 -5.46 17.19
C PHE A 164 -3.95 -5.20 16.98
N LEU A 165 -4.41 -5.33 15.74
CA LEU A 165 -5.82 -5.10 15.38
C LEU A 165 -6.78 -6.03 16.17
N THR A 166 -6.36 -7.25 16.45
CA THR A 166 -7.14 -8.20 17.26
C THR A 166 -7.14 -7.88 18.76
N ARG A 167 -6.33 -6.93 19.20
CA ARG A 167 -6.23 -6.47 20.60
C ARG A 167 -6.72 -5.04 20.81
N SER A 168 -7.25 -4.39 19.79
CA SER A 168 -7.88 -3.08 19.90
C SER A 168 -9.19 -3.15 20.70
N ARG A 169 -9.61 -2.03 21.27
CA ARG A 169 -10.91 -1.87 21.95
C ARG A 169 -11.55 -0.57 21.45
N PRO A 170 -12.80 -0.60 20.98
CA PRO A 170 -13.65 -1.78 20.70
C PRO A 170 -12.98 -2.77 19.74
N ARG A 171 -13.37 -4.04 19.81
CA ARG A 171 -12.78 -5.09 18.96
C ARG A 171 -13.55 -5.21 17.65
N ILE A 172 -12.96 -4.78 16.54
CA ILE A 172 -13.51 -5.02 15.20
C ILE A 172 -13.11 -6.41 14.70
N PHE A 173 -11.82 -6.74 14.78
CA PHE A 173 -11.30 -8.05 14.40
C PHE A 173 -10.93 -8.88 15.62
N ALA A 174 -11.32 -10.15 15.62
CA ALA A 174 -11.11 -11.03 16.77
C ALA A 174 -9.92 -11.98 16.61
N LYS A 175 -9.66 -12.46 15.40
CA LYS A 175 -8.66 -13.50 15.13
C LYS A 175 -7.90 -13.27 13.84
N VAL A 176 -6.67 -13.74 13.81
CA VAL A 176 -5.91 -14.00 12.58
C VAL A 176 -6.21 -15.46 12.18
N ILE A 177 -6.77 -15.67 11.00
CA ILE A 177 -7.11 -17.01 10.49
C ILE A 177 -6.04 -17.59 9.59
N TYR A 178 -5.21 -16.72 9.00
CA TYR A 178 -4.06 -17.12 8.21
C TYR A 178 -2.94 -16.07 8.28
N HIS A 179 -1.71 -16.51 8.21
CA HIS A 179 -0.56 -15.64 8.03
C HIS A 179 0.57 -16.35 7.30
N VAL A 180 1.34 -15.59 6.52
CA VAL A 180 2.62 -16.02 5.96
C VAL A 180 3.69 -14.99 6.31
N GLN A 181 4.88 -15.46 6.66
CA GLN A 181 5.99 -14.59 7.04
C GLN A 181 6.76 -14.13 5.81
N ILE A 182 7.29 -12.90 5.86
CA ILE A 182 8.16 -12.35 4.80
C ILE A 182 9.36 -13.28 4.57
N ASP A 183 9.98 -13.75 5.64
CA ASP A 183 11.11 -14.68 5.61
C ASP A 183 10.78 -15.98 4.83
N THR A 184 9.56 -16.50 4.98
CA THR A 184 9.12 -17.67 4.23
C THR A 184 9.09 -17.36 2.73
N LEU A 185 8.55 -16.19 2.33
CA LEU A 185 8.48 -15.80 0.92
C LEU A 185 9.85 -15.50 0.31
N LEU A 186 10.77 -14.94 1.09
CA LEU A 186 12.17 -14.74 0.70
C LEU A 186 12.86 -16.08 0.44
N ARG A 187 12.77 -17.03 1.39
CA ARG A 187 13.36 -18.38 1.24
C ARG A 187 12.77 -19.16 0.06
N MET A 188 11.52 -18.94 -0.25
CA MET A 188 10.86 -19.55 -1.42
C MET A 188 11.19 -18.83 -2.74
N GLY A 189 11.94 -17.74 -2.72
CA GLY A 189 12.29 -16.95 -3.90
C GLY A 189 11.12 -16.15 -4.50
N PHE A 190 10.07 -15.91 -3.74
CA PHE A 190 8.91 -15.13 -4.19
C PHE A 190 9.05 -13.63 -3.95
N LEU A 191 9.96 -13.24 -3.08
CA LEU A 191 10.38 -11.86 -2.86
C LEU A 191 11.87 -11.74 -3.14
N ALA A 192 12.29 -10.57 -3.62
CA ALA A 192 13.69 -10.25 -3.81
C ALA A 192 14.38 -10.03 -2.45
N GLU A 193 15.61 -10.49 -2.34
CA GLU A 193 16.47 -10.15 -1.22
C GLU A 193 16.79 -8.65 -1.25
N LEU A 194 16.95 -8.06 -0.06
CA LEU A 194 17.31 -6.66 0.11
C LEU A 194 18.77 -6.55 0.59
N ASP A 195 19.60 -5.97 -0.26
CA ASP A 195 20.94 -5.56 0.12
C ASP A 195 20.89 -4.13 0.67
N TYR A 196 21.18 -3.96 1.94
CA TYR A 196 21.24 -2.63 2.56
C TYR A 196 22.63 -2.02 2.41
N TYR A 197 22.69 -0.89 1.75
CA TYR A 197 23.90 -0.09 1.64
C TYR A 197 23.80 1.14 2.52
N TYR A 198 24.61 1.18 3.55
CA TYR A 198 24.81 2.40 4.32
C TYR A 198 25.82 3.28 3.60
N THR A 199 25.39 4.47 3.21
CA THR A 199 26.28 5.49 2.66
C THR A 199 26.51 6.55 3.73
N PRO A 200 27.77 6.94 4.01
CA PRO A 200 28.03 8.02 4.95
C PRO A 200 27.22 9.26 4.55
N ALA A 201 26.20 9.56 5.32
CA ALA A 201 25.39 10.77 5.16
C ALA A 201 26.13 11.96 5.78
N PRO A 202 25.79 13.20 5.35
CA PRO A 202 26.22 14.38 6.06
C PRO A 202 25.86 14.29 7.54
N HIS A 203 26.77 14.71 8.40
CA HIS A 203 26.55 14.66 9.84
C HIS A 203 25.58 15.73 10.28
N TYR A 204 24.39 15.32 10.74
CA TYR A 204 23.38 16.20 11.33
C TYR A 204 23.69 16.50 12.78
N GLU A 205 23.47 17.73 13.20
CA GLU A 205 23.52 18.13 14.60
C GLU A 205 22.12 18.01 15.20
N GLU A 206 21.87 16.96 16.00
CA GLU A 206 20.55 16.68 16.59
C GLU A 206 20.01 17.88 17.38
N GLY A 207 20.86 18.64 18.07
CA GLY A 207 20.47 19.84 18.82
C GLY A 207 19.92 20.98 17.96
N ARG A 208 20.03 20.92 16.63
CA ARG A 208 19.46 21.90 15.69
C ARG A 208 18.09 21.49 15.16
N LEU A 209 17.72 20.24 15.34
CA LEU A 209 16.43 19.70 14.90
C LEU A 209 15.39 19.97 15.99
N ILE A 210 14.30 20.62 15.61
CA ILE A 210 13.20 21.00 16.52
C ILE A 210 12.03 20.07 16.28
N SER A 211 11.61 19.33 17.31
CA SER A 211 10.44 18.46 17.24
C SER A 211 9.18 19.27 16.95
N ASN A 212 8.27 18.68 16.17
CA ASN A 212 6.96 19.25 15.92
C ASN A 212 6.06 19.16 17.17
N SER A 213 4.88 19.75 17.13
CA SER A 213 3.93 19.80 18.26
C SER A 213 3.48 18.43 18.77
N THR A 214 3.57 17.39 17.96
CA THR A 214 3.21 16.01 18.34
C THR A 214 4.40 15.21 18.89
N GLY A 215 5.62 15.72 18.75
CA GLY A 215 6.85 15.00 19.09
C GLY A 215 7.16 13.80 18.20
N ALA A 216 6.38 13.58 17.14
CA ALA A 216 6.51 12.42 16.26
C ALA A 216 7.50 12.63 15.09
N ASP A 217 7.84 13.87 14.79
CA ASP A 217 8.76 14.26 13.72
C ASP A 217 9.37 15.65 14.03
N TYR A 218 10.32 16.08 13.19
CA TYR A 218 10.92 17.41 13.26
C TYR A 218 10.16 18.43 12.42
N THR A 219 10.25 19.70 12.79
CA THR A 219 9.67 20.79 11.99
C THR A 219 10.40 20.93 10.66
N ASP A 220 9.66 21.18 9.59
CA ASP A 220 10.24 21.32 8.24
C ASP A 220 11.30 22.40 8.18
N LYS A 221 11.08 23.53 8.87
CA LYS A 221 12.05 24.64 8.94
C LYS A 221 13.39 24.20 9.53
N SER A 222 13.39 23.44 10.63
CA SER A 222 14.64 22.96 11.23
C SER A 222 15.38 21.96 10.35
N VAL A 223 14.63 21.08 9.66
CA VAL A 223 15.21 20.11 8.72
C VAL A 223 15.81 20.81 7.50
N ILE A 224 15.09 21.78 6.91
CA ILE A 224 15.59 22.55 5.75
C ILE A 224 16.88 23.29 6.10
N ASN A 225 16.92 23.96 7.25
CA ASN A 225 18.11 24.68 7.71
C ASN A 225 19.31 23.72 7.87
N GLU A 226 19.05 22.53 8.40
CA GLU A 226 20.09 21.53 8.60
C GLU A 226 20.56 20.93 7.24
N TYR A 227 19.64 20.67 6.31
CA TYR A 227 19.98 20.24 4.95
C TYR A 227 20.86 21.25 4.22
N GLU A 228 20.59 22.55 4.38
CA GLU A 228 21.41 23.61 3.80
C GLU A 228 22.79 23.67 4.46
N ARG A 229 22.87 23.60 5.80
CA ARG A 229 24.13 23.61 6.55
C ARG A 229 25.07 22.47 6.13
N VAL A 230 24.55 21.27 5.97
CA VAL A 230 25.36 20.07 5.62
C VAL A 230 25.52 19.86 4.11
N ASN A 231 24.99 20.76 3.28
CA ASN A 231 24.98 20.64 1.82
C ASN A 231 24.33 19.32 1.32
N PHE A 232 23.23 18.94 1.95
CA PHE A 232 22.52 17.67 1.71
C PHE A 232 22.14 17.49 0.25
N TYR A 233 21.71 18.55 -0.43
CA TYR A 233 21.27 18.49 -1.83
C TYR A 233 22.38 18.04 -2.76
N SER A 234 23.60 18.59 -2.63
CA SER A 234 24.76 18.19 -3.45
C SER A 234 25.20 16.77 -3.13
N TRP A 235 25.14 16.38 -1.87
CA TRP A 235 25.41 15.01 -1.45
C TRP A 235 24.42 14.04 -2.10
N LEU A 236 23.11 14.33 -2.08
CA LEU A 236 22.07 13.47 -2.65
C LEU A 236 22.24 13.31 -4.17
N VAL A 237 22.57 14.38 -4.90
CA VAL A 237 22.90 14.32 -6.34
C VAL A 237 24.10 13.42 -6.58
N SER A 238 25.17 13.58 -5.79
CA SER A 238 26.39 12.77 -5.90
C SER A 238 26.11 11.27 -5.66
N ILE A 239 25.34 10.94 -4.62
CA ILE A 239 24.96 9.56 -4.31
C ILE A 239 24.08 8.97 -5.41
N THR A 240 23.12 9.72 -5.93
CA THR A 240 22.25 9.26 -7.01
C THR A 240 23.07 8.97 -8.28
N ARG A 241 23.99 9.85 -8.66
CA ARG A 241 24.92 9.62 -9.78
C ARG A 241 25.80 8.37 -9.56
N ARG A 242 26.32 8.19 -8.34
CA ARG A 242 27.12 7.02 -7.98
C ARG A 242 26.30 5.72 -8.08
N VAL A 243 25.06 5.73 -7.64
CA VAL A 243 24.13 4.59 -7.73
C VAL A 243 23.79 4.28 -9.19
N MET A 244 23.66 5.29 -10.04
CA MET A 244 23.39 5.13 -11.49
C MET A 244 24.60 4.58 -12.26
N SER A 245 25.80 4.74 -11.73
CA SER A 245 27.02 4.28 -12.39
C SER A 245 27.10 2.75 -12.39
N PRO A 246 27.50 2.12 -13.50
CA PRO A 246 27.65 0.68 -13.56
C PRO A 246 28.68 0.18 -12.53
N LYS A 247 28.33 -0.92 -11.86
CA LYS A 247 29.24 -1.63 -10.98
C LYS A 247 29.30 -3.10 -11.39
N ASN A 248 30.51 -3.62 -11.62
CA ASN A 248 30.71 -5.00 -12.08
C ASN A 248 29.88 -5.36 -13.33
N GLY A 249 29.80 -4.42 -14.30
CA GLY A 249 29.04 -4.61 -15.53
C GLY A 249 27.50 -4.52 -15.37
N ARG A 250 27.00 -4.36 -14.17
CA ARG A 250 25.56 -4.18 -13.91
C ARG A 250 25.19 -2.71 -13.83
N LYS A 251 24.20 -2.32 -14.63
CA LYS A 251 23.60 -0.99 -14.63
C LYS A 251 22.24 -1.07 -13.92
N ARG A 252 22.00 -0.17 -12.97
CA ARG A 252 20.69 -0.03 -12.31
C ARG A 252 19.76 0.79 -13.21
N ASN A 253 18.55 0.31 -13.43
CA ASN A 253 17.61 0.93 -14.36
C ASN A 253 16.30 1.37 -13.71
N GLY A 254 15.95 0.83 -12.56
CA GLY A 254 14.74 1.16 -11.81
C GLY A 254 15.11 1.75 -10.45
N ILE A 255 15.42 3.05 -10.40
CA ILE A 255 15.85 3.74 -9.17
C ILE A 255 14.72 4.64 -8.68
N LEU A 256 14.18 4.38 -7.49
CA LEU A 256 13.18 5.20 -6.84
C LEU A 256 13.80 5.93 -5.66
N VAL A 257 13.69 7.27 -5.66
CA VAL A 257 14.24 8.12 -4.59
C VAL A 257 13.09 8.71 -3.79
N PHE A 258 13.09 8.49 -2.48
CA PHE A 258 12.13 9.11 -1.56
C PHE A 258 12.75 10.33 -0.91
N THR A 259 12.16 11.50 -1.16
CA THR A 259 12.59 12.77 -0.56
C THR A 259 11.49 13.36 0.32
N ARG A 260 11.87 14.26 1.22
CA ARG A 260 10.94 14.94 2.12
C ARG A 260 10.30 16.15 1.46
N PHE A 261 11.08 16.96 0.72
CA PHE A 261 10.64 18.22 0.15
C PHE A 261 10.76 18.23 -1.38
N LEU A 262 10.05 19.14 -2.02
CA LEU A 262 10.10 19.36 -3.47
C LEU A 262 11.51 19.80 -3.93
N LYS A 263 12.21 20.59 -3.12
CA LYS A 263 13.53 21.15 -3.45
C LYS A 263 14.58 20.07 -3.79
N GLU A 264 14.61 18.95 -3.05
CA GLU A 264 15.48 17.82 -3.38
C GLU A 264 15.10 17.18 -4.72
N ALA A 265 13.78 16.99 -4.91
CA ALA A 265 13.26 16.35 -6.12
C ALA A 265 13.52 17.21 -7.36
N GLU A 266 13.26 18.51 -7.30
CA GLU A 266 13.53 19.47 -8.36
C GLU A 266 15.02 19.49 -8.72
N ARG A 267 15.88 19.49 -7.72
CA ARG A 267 17.32 19.49 -7.94
C ARG A 267 17.80 18.20 -8.60
N LEU A 268 17.32 17.04 -8.16
CA LEU A 268 17.66 15.78 -8.82
C LEU A 268 17.14 15.74 -10.26
N ALA A 269 15.90 16.17 -10.50
CA ALA A 269 15.33 16.20 -11.84
C ALA A 269 16.05 17.14 -12.79
N SER A 270 16.58 18.27 -12.28
CA SER A 270 17.31 19.25 -13.11
C SER A 270 18.79 18.87 -13.35
N GLU A 271 19.43 18.19 -12.41
CA GLU A 271 20.89 17.90 -12.49
C GLU A 271 21.22 16.49 -13.00
N ILE A 272 20.23 15.59 -13.06
CA ILE A 272 20.45 14.18 -13.45
C ILE A 272 19.65 13.85 -14.70
N GLU A 273 20.36 13.52 -15.77
CA GLU A 273 19.74 13.05 -17.00
C GLU A 273 18.99 11.73 -16.80
N GLY A 274 17.78 11.63 -17.36
CA GLY A 274 16.92 10.46 -17.18
C GLY A 274 16.26 10.38 -15.80
N CYS A 275 16.19 11.51 -15.09
CA CYS A 275 15.47 11.67 -13.83
C CYS A 275 14.17 12.44 -14.04
N ALA A 276 13.09 11.99 -13.42
CA ALA A 276 11.82 12.69 -13.36
C ALA A 276 11.30 12.76 -11.92
N MET A 277 10.49 13.77 -11.64
CA MET A 277 9.89 14.00 -10.32
C MET A 277 8.39 13.72 -10.35
N VAL A 278 7.87 13.13 -9.26
CA VAL A 278 6.44 13.02 -9.00
C VAL A 278 6.12 13.52 -7.59
N SER A 279 5.06 14.32 -7.47
CA SER A 279 4.59 14.89 -6.22
C SER A 279 3.06 14.93 -6.16
N GLY A 280 2.51 15.46 -5.06
CA GLY A 280 1.08 15.72 -4.96
C GLY A 280 0.55 16.67 -6.03
N ASP A 281 1.37 17.62 -6.47
CA ASP A 281 1.01 18.65 -7.46
C ASP A 281 1.18 18.16 -8.90
N THR A 282 1.83 17.02 -9.13
CA THR A 282 1.98 16.45 -10.49
C THR A 282 0.62 16.04 -11.06
N PRO A 283 0.19 16.60 -12.20
CA PRO A 283 -1.08 16.25 -12.84
C PRO A 283 -1.21 14.76 -13.09
N PRO A 284 -2.42 14.17 -12.94
CA PRO A 284 -2.61 12.72 -13.06
C PRO A 284 -2.10 12.11 -14.37
N ASN A 285 -2.33 12.80 -15.51
CA ASN A 285 -1.87 12.32 -16.82
C ASN A 285 -0.36 12.35 -16.94
N GLU A 286 0.28 13.41 -16.48
CA GLU A 286 1.73 13.55 -16.46
C GLU A 286 2.36 12.51 -15.54
N ARG A 287 1.80 12.30 -14.35
CA ARG A 287 2.25 11.26 -13.42
C ARG A 287 2.17 9.88 -14.07
N LYS A 288 1.07 9.58 -14.77
CA LYS A 288 0.90 8.32 -15.48
C LYS A 288 1.99 8.14 -16.54
N GLU A 289 2.23 9.16 -17.34
CA GLU A 289 3.27 9.14 -18.39
C GLU A 289 4.68 8.93 -17.82
N ILE A 290 5.03 9.64 -16.74
CA ILE A 290 6.32 9.47 -16.04
C ILE A 290 6.48 8.02 -15.57
N LEU A 291 5.46 7.44 -14.94
CA LEU A 291 5.52 6.08 -14.42
C LEU A 291 5.56 5.02 -15.53
N GLU A 292 4.86 5.24 -16.64
CA GLU A 292 4.94 4.37 -17.82
C GLU A 292 6.33 4.43 -18.46
N ASN A 293 6.93 5.62 -18.57
CA ASN A 293 8.28 5.80 -19.07
C ASN A 293 9.33 5.18 -18.13
N PHE A 294 9.11 5.25 -16.83
CA PHE A 294 9.95 4.61 -15.83
C PHE A 294 9.89 3.08 -15.95
N LYS A 295 8.70 2.50 -16.01
CA LYS A 295 8.49 1.06 -16.20
C LYS A 295 9.03 0.55 -17.54
N ALA A 296 9.04 1.39 -18.56
CA ALA A 296 9.62 1.08 -19.88
C ALA A 296 11.15 1.30 -19.96
N GLY A 297 11.79 1.75 -18.86
CA GLY A 297 13.23 2.01 -18.81
C GLY A 297 13.70 3.27 -19.54
N ARG A 298 12.78 4.12 -20.04
CA ARG A 298 13.10 5.41 -20.67
C ARG A 298 13.49 6.47 -19.63
N ILE A 299 12.91 6.41 -18.46
CA ILE A 299 13.31 7.16 -17.26
C ILE A 299 14.00 6.17 -16.33
N ARG A 300 15.20 6.47 -15.84
CA ARG A 300 15.98 5.59 -14.96
C ARG A 300 15.76 5.90 -13.48
N VAL A 301 15.46 7.14 -13.15
CA VAL A 301 15.30 7.62 -11.78
C VAL A 301 13.96 8.33 -11.66
N VAL A 302 13.15 7.92 -10.72
CA VAL A 302 11.96 8.67 -10.30
C VAL A 302 12.15 9.17 -8.88
N VAL A 303 12.04 10.47 -8.69
CA VAL A 303 12.03 11.08 -7.35
C VAL A 303 10.60 11.29 -6.89
N ASN A 304 10.30 10.77 -5.73
CA ASN A 304 8.97 10.79 -5.16
C ASN A 304 8.89 11.67 -3.92
N VAL A 305 7.95 12.60 -3.93
CA VAL A 305 7.60 13.42 -2.77
C VAL A 305 6.19 13.05 -2.30
N GLY A 306 6.12 12.07 -1.40
CA GLY A 306 4.89 11.72 -0.66
C GLY A 306 3.77 11.01 -1.43
N VAL A 307 3.94 10.61 -2.69
CA VAL A 307 2.84 10.06 -3.51
C VAL A 307 2.96 8.58 -3.87
N LEU A 308 4.17 8.02 -3.97
CA LEU A 308 4.40 6.61 -4.30
C LEU A 308 4.67 5.75 -3.05
N THR A 309 4.02 6.06 -1.96
CA THR A 309 4.22 5.38 -0.67
C THR A 309 3.45 4.08 -0.57
N THR A 310 2.33 3.97 -1.27
CA THR A 310 1.45 2.79 -1.30
C THR A 310 0.94 2.54 -2.71
N GLY A 311 0.75 1.27 -3.07
CA GLY A 311 0.11 0.89 -4.33
C GLY A 311 0.97 1.02 -5.59
N PHE A 312 2.25 1.42 -5.49
CA PHE A 312 3.15 1.41 -6.62
C PHE A 312 3.75 0.02 -6.81
N ASP A 313 3.43 -0.61 -7.92
CA ASP A 313 3.90 -1.94 -8.29
C ASP A 313 4.79 -1.86 -9.53
N TYR A 314 6.08 -2.18 -9.36
CA TYR A 314 7.06 -2.27 -10.42
C TYR A 314 8.05 -3.39 -10.08
N PRO A 315 7.83 -4.62 -10.60
CA PRO A 315 8.65 -5.79 -10.28
C PRO A 315 10.13 -5.64 -10.62
N GLU A 316 10.47 -4.81 -11.60
CA GLU A 316 11.84 -4.57 -12.03
C GLU A 316 12.52 -3.39 -11.31
N LEU A 317 11.88 -2.84 -10.28
CA LEU A 317 12.50 -1.86 -9.40
C LEU A 317 13.71 -2.50 -8.71
N ASP A 318 14.90 -1.97 -8.96
CA ASP A 318 16.14 -2.59 -8.48
C ASP A 318 16.83 -1.79 -7.38
N THR A 319 16.42 -0.55 -7.16
CA THR A 319 17.08 0.31 -6.16
C THR A 319 16.11 1.31 -5.54
N ILE A 320 16.21 1.46 -4.23
CA ILE A 320 15.51 2.50 -3.47
C ILE A 320 16.55 3.36 -2.73
N ILE A 321 16.44 4.68 -2.88
CA ILE A 321 17.22 5.65 -2.09
C ILE A 321 16.26 6.32 -1.10
N MET A 322 16.49 6.08 0.18
CA MET A 322 15.72 6.68 1.27
C MET A 322 16.44 7.96 1.72
N ALA A 323 16.03 9.10 1.17
CA ALA A 323 16.61 10.42 1.42
C ALA A 323 15.63 11.31 2.24
N ARG A 324 15.08 10.73 3.32
CA ARG A 324 14.01 11.35 4.09
C ARG A 324 14.29 11.30 5.58
#